data_1b40871c052a984f49c481ed47919832
#
_entry.id   1b40871c052a984f49c481ed47919832
#
_cell.length_a   1.000
_cell.length_b   1.000
_cell.length_c   1.000
_cell.angle_alpha   90.00
_cell.angle_beta   90.00
_cell.angle_gamma   90.00
#
_symmetry.space_group_name_H-M   'P 1'
#
loop_
_entity.id
_entity.type
_entity.pdbx_description
1 polymer ?
#
loop_
_entity_poly.entity_id
_entity_poly.type
_entity_poly.pdbx_seq_one_letter_code
_entity_poly.pdbx_strand_id
1 'polypeptide(L)'
;MSEVSIRENVGLLAYSPLASGTLSGKYLDGKLPEGSRLKLFGDRYPRYRTENAEPAIKEYVKISKKANLDVCQMAIKFCEIQPFVTSVIIGATNINQFLID
;
A
#
# COMPACT_ATOMS: atom_id res chain seq x y z
N MET A 1 11.24 -3.69 12.32
CA MET A 1 11.10 -5.15 11.96
C MET A 1 12.25 -5.68 11.12
N SER A 2 12.78 -4.89 10.18
CA SER A 2 13.90 -5.36 9.34
C SER A 2 15.12 -5.81 10.17
N GLU A 3 15.49 -5.01 11.15
CA GLU A 3 16.65 -5.30 12.00
C GLU A 3 16.47 -6.61 12.78
N VAL A 4 15.29 -6.81 13.36
CA VAL A 4 14.98 -8.04 14.11
C VAL A 4 15.02 -9.26 13.18
N SER A 5 14.39 -9.15 12.01
CA SER A 5 14.35 -10.25 11.03
C SER A 5 15.74 -10.66 10.58
N ILE A 6 16.61 -9.69 10.30
CA ILE A 6 17.98 -9.97 9.84
C ILE A 6 18.82 -10.57 10.97
N ARG A 7 18.80 -9.98 12.17
CA ARG A 7 19.62 -10.43 13.29
C ARG A 7 19.21 -11.79 13.83
N GLU A 8 17.90 -12.04 13.89
CA GLU A 8 17.37 -13.30 14.43
C GLU A 8 17.21 -14.38 13.35
N ASN A 9 17.53 -14.07 12.09
CA ASN A 9 17.34 -14.96 10.95
C ASN A 9 15.90 -15.48 10.85
N VAL A 10 14.94 -14.58 11.03
CA VAL A 10 13.50 -14.88 10.99
C VAL A 10 12.88 -14.07 9.85
N GLY A 11 12.10 -14.73 8.99
CA GLY A 11 11.40 -14.06 7.91
C GLY A 11 10.27 -13.17 8.41
N LEU A 12 9.77 -12.30 7.53
CA LEU A 12 8.64 -11.41 7.81
C LEU A 12 7.52 -11.67 6.80
N LEU A 13 6.32 -11.82 7.31
CA LEU A 13 5.10 -11.81 6.49
C LEU A 13 4.56 -10.38 6.53
N ALA A 14 4.86 -9.61 5.49
CA ALA A 14 4.44 -8.21 5.42
C ALA A 14 2.96 -8.11 5.03
N TYR A 15 2.16 -7.42 5.83
CA TYR A 15 0.76 -7.23 5.50
C TYR A 15 0.48 -5.76 5.18
N SER A 16 -0.64 -5.55 4.46
CA SER A 16 -1.13 -4.21 4.12
C SER A 16 -0.13 -3.37 3.30
N PRO A 17 0.43 -3.92 2.21
CA PRO A 17 1.42 -3.20 1.40
C PRO A 17 0.86 -1.93 0.75
N LEU A 18 -0.46 -1.81 0.61
CA LEU A 18 -1.13 -0.63 0.05
C LEU A 18 -1.66 0.32 1.13
N ALA A 19 -1.33 0.11 2.40
CA ALA A 19 -1.78 0.95 3.51
C ALA A 19 -3.30 1.15 3.49
N SER A 20 -4.03 0.04 3.48
CA SER A 20 -5.51 0.00 3.40
C SER A 20 -6.08 0.68 2.15
N GLY A 21 -5.33 0.62 1.05
CA GLY A 21 -5.71 1.19 -0.23
C GLY A 21 -5.25 2.62 -0.44
N THR A 22 -4.67 3.25 0.57
CA THR A 22 -4.20 4.64 0.49
C THR A 22 -3.14 4.81 -0.61
N LEU A 23 -2.21 3.87 -0.75
CA LEU A 23 -1.14 3.92 -1.75
C LEU A 23 -1.63 3.64 -3.17
N SER A 24 -2.89 3.27 -3.37
CA SER A 24 -3.45 3.12 -4.71
C SER A 24 -3.76 4.45 -5.39
N GLY A 25 -3.79 5.54 -4.61
CA GLY A 25 -4.16 6.86 -5.11
C GLY A 25 -5.66 7.12 -5.17
N LYS A 26 -6.50 6.12 -4.85
CA LYS A 26 -7.97 6.26 -4.99
C LYS A 26 -8.59 7.27 -4.02
N TYR A 27 -7.87 7.64 -2.96
CA TYR A 27 -8.34 8.61 -1.98
C TYR A 27 -7.76 10.02 -2.18
N LEU A 28 -6.97 10.24 -3.22
CA LEU A 28 -6.39 11.56 -3.49
C LEU A 28 -7.49 12.60 -3.73
N ASP A 29 -7.19 13.86 -3.39
CA ASP A 29 -8.10 15.00 -3.53
C ASP A 29 -9.40 14.83 -2.74
N GLY A 30 -9.35 14.13 -1.61
CA GLY A 30 -10.47 13.92 -0.73
C GLY A 30 -11.50 12.92 -1.22
N LYS A 31 -11.20 12.17 -2.29
CA LYS A 31 -12.13 11.18 -2.84
C LYS A 31 -12.34 10.02 -1.88
N LEU A 32 -13.58 9.57 -1.77
CA LEU A 32 -13.96 8.39 -0.99
C LEU A 32 -14.85 7.50 -1.86
N PRO A 33 -14.25 6.66 -2.73
CA PRO A 33 -15.04 5.83 -3.64
C PRO A 33 -16.03 4.91 -2.89
N GLU A 34 -17.18 4.68 -3.50
CA GLU A 34 -18.19 3.78 -2.95
C GLU A 34 -17.62 2.39 -2.70
N GLY A 35 -17.97 1.80 -1.55
CA GLY A 35 -17.46 0.49 -1.15
C GLY A 35 -16.01 0.47 -0.71
N SER A 36 -15.31 1.61 -0.76
CA SER A 36 -13.92 1.67 -0.34
C SER A 36 -13.81 1.62 1.19
N ARG A 37 -12.69 1.09 1.66
CA ARG A 37 -12.47 0.88 3.09
C ARG A 37 -12.52 2.18 3.88
N LEU A 38 -11.91 3.26 3.38
CA LEU A 38 -11.91 4.53 4.10
C LEU A 38 -13.29 5.19 4.10
N LYS A 39 -14.12 4.97 3.08
CA LYS A 39 -15.49 5.46 3.10
C LYS A 39 -16.35 4.72 4.13
N LEU A 40 -16.19 3.40 4.22
CA LEU A 40 -16.97 2.57 5.14
C LEU A 40 -16.45 2.65 6.58
N PHE A 41 -15.14 2.74 6.78
CA PHE A 41 -14.49 2.58 8.08
C PHE A 41 -13.39 3.61 8.32
N GLY A 42 -13.50 4.83 7.74
CA GLY A 42 -12.44 5.85 7.77
C GLY A 42 -11.95 6.21 9.17
N ASP A 43 -12.85 6.22 10.17
CA ASP A 43 -12.50 6.57 11.54
C ASP A 43 -11.54 5.58 12.18
N ARG A 44 -11.40 4.38 11.62
CA ARG A 44 -10.49 3.34 12.13
C ARG A 44 -9.06 3.45 11.59
N TYR A 45 -8.80 4.36 10.63
CA TYR A 45 -7.51 4.45 9.94
C TYR A 45 -6.94 5.87 9.93
N PRO A 46 -6.92 6.60 11.08
CA PRO A 46 -6.44 7.99 11.09
C PRO A 46 -4.97 8.13 10.71
N ARG A 47 -4.14 7.12 10.98
CA ARG A 47 -2.70 7.16 10.71
C ARG A 47 -2.35 7.28 9.23
N TYR A 48 -3.28 6.92 8.33
CA TYR A 48 -3.05 7.01 6.88
C TYR A 48 -3.58 8.32 6.28
N ARG A 49 -4.10 9.21 7.11
CA ARG A 49 -4.74 10.47 6.68
C ARG A 49 -4.13 11.70 7.34
N THR A 50 -2.83 11.65 7.60
CA THR A 50 -2.10 12.81 8.15
C THR A 50 -1.89 13.86 7.06
N GLU A 51 -1.55 15.09 7.47
CA GLU A 51 -1.33 16.21 6.54
C GLU A 51 -0.22 15.94 5.51
N ASN A 52 0.76 15.09 5.86
CA ASN A 52 1.88 14.77 4.97
C ASN A 52 1.61 13.54 4.09
N ALA A 53 0.53 12.80 4.34
CA ALA A 53 0.26 11.56 3.62
C ALA A 53 -0.11 11.81 2.17
N GLU A 54 -1.03 12.73 1.90
CA GLU A 54 -1.50 13.01 0.55
C GLU A 54 -0.40 13.53 -0.38
N PRO A 55 0.43 14.52 0.04
CA PRO A 55 1.57 14.93 -0.79
C PRO A 55 2.53 13.80 -1.11
N ALA A 56 2.83 12.93 -0.14
CA ALA A 56 3.70 11.79 -0.35
C ALA A 56 3.12 10.80 -1.36
N ILE A 57 1.83 10.52 -1.26
CA ILE A 57 1.14 9.60 -2.19
C ILE A 57 1.16 10.16 -3.61
N LYS A 58 0.93 11.46 -3.77
CA LYS A 58 1.00 12.13 -5.08
C LYS A 58 2.39 11.96 -5.71
N GLU A 59 3.45 12.07 -4.94
CA GLU A 59 4.80 11.86 -5.44
C GLU A 59 5.04 10.39 -5.83
N TYR A 60 4.55 9.43 -5.07
CA TYR A 60 4.64 8.01 -5.42
C TYR A 60 3.89 7.70 -6.73
N VAL A 61 2.72 8.30 -6.92
CA VAL A 61 1.96 8.14 -8.16
C VAL A 61 2.73 8.72 -9.35
N LYS A 62 3.37 9.88 -9.18
CA LYS A 62 4.22 10.47 -10.23
C LYS A 62 5.39 9.56 -10.59
N ILE A 63 6.06 9.01 -9.59
CA ILE A 63 7.19 8.09 -9.81
C ILE A 63 6.74 6.85 -10.57
N SER A 64 5.60 6.26 -10.20
CA SER A 64 5.08 5.09 -10.87
C SER A 64 4.75 5.37 -12.35
N LYS A 65 4.12 6.49 -12.64
CA LYS A 65 3.82 6.91 -14.02
C LYS A 65 5.08 7.13 -14.83
N LYS A 66 6.07 7.78 -14.25
CA LYS A 66 7.36 8.05 -14.90
C LYS A 66 8.09 6.75 -15.26
N ALA A 67 7.98 5.74 -14.40
CA ALA A 67 8.57 4.41 -14.62
C ALA A 67 7.66 3.48 -15.42
N ASN A 68 6.48 3.93 -15.86
CA ASN A 68 5.48 3.14 -16.57
C ASN A 68 5.02 1.91 -15.76
N LEU A 69 4.79 2.12 -14.46
CA LEU A 69 4.35 1.08 -13.53
C LEU A 69 2.99 1.44 -12.95
N ASP A 70 2.21 0.43 -12.58
CA ASP A 70 1.05 0.62 -11.73
C ASP A 70 1.51 0.91 -10.29
N VAL A 71 0.90 1.92 -9.64
CA VAL A 71 1.32 2.32 -8.30
C VAL A 71 1.09 1.23 -7.26
N CYS A 72 0.03 0.43 -7.40
CA CYS A 72 -0.24 -0.69 -6.49
C CYS A 72 0.83 -1.76 -6.63
N GLN A 73 1.17 -2.12 -7.87
CA GLN A 73 2.22 -3.09 -8.14
C GLN A 73 3.58 -2.60 -7.64
N MET A 74 3.85 -1.31 -7.79
CA MET A 74 5.08 -0.71 -7.27
C MET A 74 5.17 -0.84 -5.74
N ALA A 75 4.07 -0.56 -5.03
CA ALA A 75 4.03 -0.67 -3.58
C ALA A 75 4.24 -2.12 -3.10
N ILE A 76 3.59 -3.07 -3.76
CA ILE A 76 3.73 -4.49 -3.44
C ILE A 76 5.18 -4.95 -3.70
N LYS A 77 5.74 -4.56 -4.84
CA LYS A 77 7.11 -4.93 -5.21
C LYS A 77 8.13 -4.34 -4.26
N PHE A 78 7.90 -3.12 -3.80
CA PHE A 78 8.76 -2.49 -2.81
C PHE A 78 8.91 -3.36 -1.56
N CYS A 79 7.79 -3.92 -1.08
CA CYS A 79 7.83 -4.83 0.06
C CYS A 79 8.49 -6.15 -0.28
N GLU A 80 8.16 -6.72 -1.45
CA GLU A 80 8.63 -8.03 -1.88
C GLU A 80 10.15 -8.12 -2.03
N ILE A 81 10.79 -7.07 -2.53
CA ILE A 81 12.24 -7.08 -2.78
C ILE A 81 13.08 -6.89 -1.53
N GLN A 82 12.49 -6.60 -0.37
CA GLN A 82 13.24 -6.48 0.86
C GLN A 82 13.79 -7.86 1.26
N PRO A 83 15.11 -7.98 1.56
CA PRO A 83 15.74 -9.30 1.78
C PRO A 83 15.18 -10.05 2.98
N PHE A 84 14.57 -9.34 3.94
CA PHE A 84 14.01 -9.95 5.15
C PHE A 84 12.53 -10.32 5.01
N VAL A 85 11.88 -9.99 3.89
CA VAL A 85 10.48 -10.31 3.67
C VAL A 85 10.34 -11.67 3.01
N THR A 86 9.63 -12.58 3.69
CA THR A 86 9.35 -13.92 3.18
C THR A 86 8.19 -13.91 2.18
N SER A 87 7.13 -13.16 2.51
CA SER A 87 5.94 -13.07 1.68
C SER A 87 5.19 -11.77 1.97
N VAL A 88 4.45 -11.28 0.98
CA VAL A 88 3.59 -10.09 1.10
C VAL A 88 2.14 -10.56 1.11
N ILE A 89 1.39 -10.15 2.13
CA ILE A 89 -0.01 -10.52 2.29
C ILE A 89 -0.88 -9.43 1.66
N ILE A 90 -1.64 -9.80 0.64
CA ILE A 90 -2.54 -8.90 -0.07
C ILE A 90 -3.99 -9.28 0.16
N GLY A 91 -4.91 -8.36 -0.12
CA GLY A 91 -6.33 -8.62 -0.10
C GLY A 91 -7.04 -7.79 -1.16
N ALA A 92 -8.08 -8.38 -1.75
CA ALA A 92 -8.87 -7.72 -2.77
C ALA A 92 -10.36 -7.98 -2.49
N THR A 93 -11.20 -6.97 -2.73
CA THR A 93 -12.64 -7.09 -2.52
C THR A 93 -13.39 -7.39 -3.83
N ASN A 94 -12.70 -7.33 -4.96
CA ASN A 94 -13.26 -7.70 -6.27
C ASN A 94 -12.16 -8.25 -7.19
N ILE A 95 -12.61 -8.87 -8.29
CA ILE A 95 -11.70 -9.53 -9.23
C ILE A 95 -10.74 -8.53 -9.88
N ASN A 96 -11.21 -7.33 -10.20
CA ASN A 96 -10.37 -6.33 -10.85
C ASN A 96 -9.20 -5.92 -9.94
N GLN A 97 -9.45 -5.74 -8.65
CA GLN A 97 -8.38 -5.46 -7.68
C GLN A 97 -7.40 -6.62 -7.60
N PHE A 98 -7.92 -7.84 -7.55
CA PHE A 98 -7.08 -9.04 -7.46
C PHE A 98 -6.17 -9.19 -8.68
N LEU A 99 -6.67 -8.92 -9.88
CA LEU A 99 -5.88 -9.04 -11.11
C LEU A 99 -4.77 -7.99 -11.20
N ILE A 100 -4.97 -6.80 -10.61
CA ILE A 100 -3.93 -5.76 -10.54
C ILE A 100 -2.86 -6.13 -9.52
N ASP A 101 -3.29 -6.60 -8.34
CA ASP A 101 -2.37 -7.00 -7.28
C ASP A 101 -1.61 -8.28 -7.68
#